data_84732fffb5c1439b33e522ac33b0cdf3
#
_entry.id   84732fffb5c1439b33e522ac33b0cdf3
#
_cell.length_a   1.000
_cell.length_b   1.000
_cell.length_c   1.000
_cell.angle_alpha   90.00
_cell.angle_beta   90.00
_cell.angle_gamma   90.00
#
_symmetry.space_group_name_H-M   'P 1'
#
loop_
_entity.id
_entity.type
_entity.pdbx_description
1 polymer ?
#
loop_
_entity_poly.entity_id
_entity_poly.type
_entity_poly.pdbx_seq_one_letter_code
_entity_poly.pdbx_strand_id
1 'polypeptide(L)'
;MSEGQAEARWSVAEWHGKMLLDRNGEKIGRLQDVYVDVETDEPQFGTVKEGFVSRHLTFVPLGGIRIGPDDLQVAVTKDQVRSAPDIELHGEELSQSDESTLYHHFELKYIPPTTVSGRRLARR
;
A
#
# COMPACT_ATOMS: atom_id res chain seq x y z
N MET A 1 -9.96 -2.55 25.41
CA MET A 1 -8.65 -1.93 25.47
C MET A 1 -8.26 -1.41 24.11
N SER A 2 -8.01 -0.14 24.02
CA SER A 2 -7.71 0.48 22.74
C SER A 2 -6.40 0.00 22.13
N GLU A 3 -5.41 -0.29 22.95
CA GLU A 3 -4.11 -0.75 22.46
C GLU A 3 -4.19 -2.08 21.76
N GLY A 4 -4.87 -3.05 22.34
CA GLY A 4 -5.04 -4.34 21.71
C GLY A 4 -5.82 -4.24 20.40
N GLN A 5 -6.83 -3.38 20.38
CA GLN A 5 -7.62 -3.16 19.17
C GLN A 5 -6.80 -2.49 18.09
N ALA A 6 -5.96 -1.52 18.45
CA ALA A 6 -5.11 -0.83 17.50
C ALA A 6 -4.10 -1.79 16.87
N GLU A 7 -3.48 -2.64 17.67
CA GLU A 7 -2.55 -3.63 17.17
C GLU A 7 -3.23 -4.65 16.27
N ALA A 8 -4.40 -5.13 16.65
CA ALA A 8 -5.16 -6.07 15.83
C ALA A 8 -5.56 -5.43 14.50
N ARG A 9 -5.94 -4.15 14.52
CA ARG A 9 -6.33 -3.43 13.33
C ARG A 9 -5.17 -3.30 12.33
N TRP A 10 -3.95 -3.15 12.83
CA TRP A 10 -2.78 -2.95 12.01
C TRP A 10 -1.87 -4.17 11.94
N SER A 11 -2.43 -5.38 12.08
CA SER A 11 -1.66 -6.63 11.98
C SER A 11 -1.33 -6.95 10.53
N VAL A 12 -0.49 -6.11 9.92
CA VAL A 12 -0.18 -6.21 8.50
C VAL A 12 0.47 -7.54 8.11
N ALA A 13 1.10 -8.21 9.07
CA ALA A 13 1.68 -9.52 8.82
C ALA A 13 0.64 -10.55 8.37
N GLU A 14 -0.59 -10.41 8.84
CA GLU A 14 -1.68 -11.31 8.45
C GLU A 14 -2.24 -10.99 7.07
N TRP A 15 -1.94 -9.82 6.55
CA TRP A 15 -2.44 -9.39 5.25
C TRP A 15 -1.61 -9.93 4.09
N HIS A 16 -0.37 -10.31 4.35
CA HIS A 16 0.52 -10.81 3.30
C HIS A 16 -0.05 -12.08 2.66
N GLY A 17 -0.08 -12.10 1.35
CA GLY A 17 -0.61 -13.22 0.58
C GLY A 17 -2.11 -13.20 0.36
N LYS A 18 -2.84 -12.30 1.00
CA LYS A 18 -4.28 -12.19 0.79
C LYS A 18 -4.58 -11.50 -0.53
N MET A 19 -5.70 -11.88 -1.13
CA MET A 19 -6.15 -11.27 -2.38
C MET A 19 -6.67 -9.86 -2.10
N LEU A 20 -6.20 -8.88 -2.90
CA LEU A 20 -6.77 -7.54 -2.89
C LEU A 20 -7.88 -7.46 -3.92
N LEU A 21 -9.03 -6.98 -3.50
CA LEU A 21 -10.15 -6.68 -4.38
C LEU A 21 -10.27 -5.16 -4.49
N ASP A 22 -10.69 -4.70 -5.67
CA ASP A 22 -10.93 -3.28 -5.86
C ASP A 22 -12.28 -2.88 -5.25
N ARG A 23 -12.65 -1.61 -5.39
CA ARG A 23 -13.91 -1.11 -4.82
C ARG A 23 -15.15 -1.81 -5.40
N ASN A 24 -15.03 -2.41 -6.56
CA ASN A 24 -16.11 -3.12 -7.25
C ASN A 24 -16.04 -4.63 -7.04
N GLY A 25 -15.11 -5.11 -6.23
CA GLY A 25 -14.94 -6.53 -5.96
C GLY A 25 -14.10 -7.27 -7.01
N GLU A 26 -13.48 -6.57 -7.93
CA GLU A 26 -12.60 -7.19 -8.91
C GLU A 26 -11.23 -7.50 -8.32
N LYS A 27 -10.67 -8.63 -8.68
CA LYS A 27 -9.38 -9.05 -8.16
C LYS A 27 -8.25 -8.21 -8.75
N ILE A 28 -7.43 -7.64 -7.88
CA ILE A 28 -6.25 -6.89 -8.27
C ILE A 28 -5.02 -7.80 -8.27
N GLY A 29 -4.80 -8.52 -7.18
CA GLY A 29 -3.66 -9.40 -7.01
C GLY A 29 -3.43 -9.69 -5.54
N ARG A 30 -2.45 -10.54 -5.26
CA ARG A 30 -2.14 -10.88 -3.88
C ARG A 30 -1.18 -9.87 -3.28
N LEU A 31 -1.48 -9.44 -2.08
CA LEU A 31 -0.66 -8.47 -1.36
C LEU A 31 0.70 -9.09 -1.03
N GLN A 32 1.77 -8.42 -1.42
CA GLN A 32 3.13 -8.88 -1.13
C GLN A 32 3.74 -8.12 0.04
N ASP A 33 3.84 -6.81 -0.07
CA ASP A 33 4.43 -5.98 0.96
C ASP A 33 3.49 -4.85 1.34
N VAL A 34 3.65 -4.35 2.55
CA VAL A 34 2.88 -3.21 3.05
C VAL A 34 3.84 -2.09 3.39
N TYR A 35 3.51 -0.89 2.96
CA TYR A 35 4.26 0.31 3.30
C TYR A 35 3.45 1.12 4.30
N VAL A 36 4.05 1.37 5.45
CA VAL A 36 3.40 2.11 6.53
C VAL A 36 3.99 3.50 6.65
N ASP A 37 3.19 4.44 7.12
CA ASP A 37 3.64 5.78 7.43
C ASP A 37 4.53 5.72 8.66
N VAL A 38 5.77 6.21 8.56
CA VAL A 38 6.73 6.11 9.67
C VAL A 38 6.36 7.00 10.86
N GLU A 39 5.52 7.99 10.65
CA GLU A 39 5.10 8.88 11.74
C GLU A 39 3.86 8.37 12.47
N THR A 40 2.95 7.71 11.77
CA THR A 40 1.69 7.23 12.34
C THR A 40 1.60 5.73 12.46
N ASP A 41 2.50 4.99 11.79
CA ASP A 41 2.52 3.53 11.69
C ASP A 41 1.26 2.96 11.02
N GLU A 42 0.55 3.78 10.26
CA GLU A 42 -0.64 3.35 9.54
C GLU A 42 -0.26 2.79 8.17
N PRO A 43 -0.89 1.67 7.73
CA PRO A 43 -0.67 1.15 6.39
C PRO A 43 -1.19 2.14 5.35
N GLN A 44 -0.34 2.52 4.41
CA GLN A 44 -0.70 3.49 3.38
C GLN A 44 -0.77 2.88 1.99
N PHE A 45 0.16 2.00 1.67
CA PHE A 45 0.21 1.34 0.38
C PHE A 45 0.56 -0.13 0.53
N GLY A 46 0.02 -0.95 -0.37
CA GLY A 46 0.45 -2.31 -0.52
C GLY A 46 1.03 -2.50 -1.91
N THR A 47 1.79 -3.56 -2.11
CA THR A 47 2.29 -3.91 -3.43
C THR A 47 1.72 -5.25 -3.86
N VAL A 48 1.43 -5.35 -5.15
CA VAL A 48 1.02 -6.60 -5.78
C VAL A 48 1.93 -6.85 -6.96
N LYS A 49 2.19 -8.12 -7.25
CA LYS A 49 2.99 -8.51 -8.39
C LYS A 49 2.08 -8.74 -9.58
N GLU A 50 2.35 -8.06 -10.69
CA GLU A 50 1.57 -8.23 -11.90
C GLU A 50 2.24 -9.22 -12.84
N GLY A 51 1.49 -10.22 -13.28
CA GLY A 51 1.92 -11.16 -14.29
C GLY A 51 2.99 -12.14 -13.83
N PHE A 52 3.30 -13.08 -14.69
CA PHE A 52 4.26 -14.14 -14.39
C PHE A 52 5.70 -13.71 -14.65
N VAL A 53 5.90 -12.76 -15.54
CA VAL A 53 7.22 -12.33 -15.96
C VAL A 53 7.53 -10.89 -15.60
N SER A 54 6.57 -10.18 -15.05
CA SER A 54 6.77 -8.80 -14.67
C SER A 54 7.61 -8.70 -13.42
N ARG A 55 8.62 -7.84 -13.45
CA ARG A 55 9.42 -7.51 -12.28
C ARG A 55 8.92 -6.24 -11.61
N HIS A 56 7.87 -5.67 -12.17
CA HIS A 56 7.32 -4.43 -11.65
C HIS A 56 6.34 -4.74 -10.54
N LEU A 57 6.44 -3.97 -9.48
CA LEU A 57 5.48 -4.01 -8.39
C LEU A 57 4.47 -2.90 -8.62
N THR A 58 3.22 -3.23 -8.44
CA THR A 58 2.14 -2.25 -8.54
C THR A 58 1.75 -1.82 -7.14
N PHE A 59 1.73 -0.52 -6.90
CA PHE A 59 1.34 0.03 -5.62
C PHE A 59 -0.15 0.30 -5.57
N VAL A 60 -0.78 -0.07 -4.45
CA VAL A 60 -2.21 0.06 -4.24
C VAL A 60 -2.44 0.81 -2.93
N PRO A 61 -3.19 1.91 -2.91
CA PRO A 61 -3.46 2.61 -1.65
C PRO A 61 -4.34 1.76 -0.74
N LEU A 62 -4.00 1.72 0.53
CA LEU A 62 -4.70 0.92 1.53
C LEU A 62 -5.62 1.73 2.44
N GLY A 63 -5.67 3.06 2.25
CA GLY A 63 -6.58 3.88 3.03
C GLY A 63 -8.02 3.47 2.79
N GLY A 64 -8.80 3.32 3.86
CA GLY A 64 -10.18 2.88 3.75
C GLY A 64 -10.35 1.40 3.46
N ILE A 65 -9.30 0.61 3.65
CA ILE A 65 -9.35 -0.84 3.40
C ILE A 65 -10.41 -1.52 4.27
N ARG A 66 -11.12 -2.47 3.67
CA ARG A 66 -12.06 -3.34 4.38
C ARG A 66 -11.46 -4.72 4.48
N ILE A 67 -11.46 -5.24 5.68
CA ILE A 67 -10.84 -6.54 5.97
C ILE A 67 -11.93 -7.61 5.99
N GLY A 68 -11.85 -8.53 5.03
CA GLY A 68 -12.73 -9.69 4.99
C GLY A 68 -12.03 -10.92 5.56
N PRO A 69 -12.73 -12.05 5.66
CA PRO A 69 -12.13 -13.27 6.20
C PRO A 69 -11.03 -13.84 5.31
N ASP A 70 -11.16 -13.72 3.99
CA ASP A 70 -10.20 -14.31 3.07
C ASP A 70 -9.54 -13.29 2.14
N ASP A 71 -10.03 -12.08 2.10
CA ASP A 71 -9.52 -11.07 1.20
C ASP A 71 -9.58 -9.68 1.83
N LEU A 72 -9.01 -8.71 1.12
CA LEU A 72 -8.97 -7.31 1.54
C LEU A 72 -9.54 -6.49 0.39
N GLN A 73 -10.43 -5.56 0.69
CA GLN A 73 -11.03 -4.69 -0.33
C GLN A 73 -10.52 -3.26 -0.18
N VAL A 74 -9.96 -2.73 -1.25
CA VAL A 74 -9.44 -1.36 -1.26
C VAL A 74 -10.48 -0.38 -1.80
N ALA A 75 -10.22 0.91 -1.61
CA ALA A 75 -11.20 1.95 -1.96
C ALA A 75 -11.08 2.44 -3.40
N VAL A 76 -10.06 2.02 -4.12
CA VAL A 76 -9.81 2.45 -5.50
C VAL A 76 -10.25 1.41 -6.51
N THR A 77 -10.35 1.81 -7.78
CA THR A 77 -10.70 0.89 -8.85
C THR A 77 -9.45 0.21 -9.41
N LYS A 78 -9.66 -0.94 -10.03
CA LYS A 78 -8.59 -1.67 -10.70
C LYS A 78 -7.95 -0.82 -11.81
N ASP A 79 -8.73 -0.02 -12.49
CA ASP A 79 -8.22 0.87 -13.54
C ASP A 79 -7.29 1.93 -12.98
N GLN A 80 -7.61 2.48 -11.82
CA GLN A 80 -6.72 3.44 -11.16
C GLN A 80 -5.39 2.79 -10.79
N VAL A 81 -5.43 1.55 -10.34
CA VAL A 81 -4.22 0.80 -10.00
C VAL A 81 -3.39 0.54 -11.25
N ARG A 82 -4.03 0.12 -12.34
CA ARG A 82 -3.33 -0.18 -13.59
C ARG A 82 -2.68 1.04 -14.21
N SER A 83 -3.26 2.21 -14.03
CA SER A 83 -2.72 3.44 -14.57
C SER A 83 -1.66 4.08 -13.69
N ALA A 84 -1.36 3.48 -12.54
CA ALA A 84 -0.34 4.00 -11.65
C ALA A 84 1.04 3.97 -12.30
N PRO A 85 1.89 4.95 -12.00
CA PRO A 85 3.23 4.98 -12.57
C PRO A 85 4.08 3.83 -12.07
N ASP A 86 4.98 3.35 -12.92
CA ASP A 86 5.93 2.32 -12.53
C ASP A 86 6.93 2.92 -11.55
N ILE A 87 7.07 2.24 -10.42
CA ILE A 87 8.01 2.66 -9.39
C ILE A 87 9.12 1.62 -9.31
N GLU A 88 10.36 2.05 -9.50
CA GLU A 88 11.51 1.19 -9.32
C GLU A 88 11.96 1.26 -7.88
N LEU A 89 12.03 0.11 -7.23
CA LEU A 89 12.54 0.03 -5.88
C LEU A 89 14.05 -0.15 -5.91
N HIS A 90 14.76 0.69 -5.18
CA HIS A 90 16.18 0.53 -4.96
C HIS A 90 16.34 -0.09 -3.57
N GLY A 91 16.31 -1.42 -3.55
CA GLY A 91 16.27 -2.16 -2.29
C GLY A 91 14.87 -2.14 -1.70
N GLU A 92 14.75 -1.78 -0.44
CA GLU A 92 13.48 -1.79 0.28
C GLU A 92 12.88 -0.41 0.44
N GLU A 93 13.45 0.57 -0.24
CA GLU A 93 13.13 1.96 0.01
C GLU A 93 12.46 2.63 -1.18
N LEU A 94 11.49 3.49 -0.85
CA LEU A 94 10.92 4.42 -1.81
C LEU A 94 11.59 5.76 -1.62
N SER A 95 11.95 6.43 -2.72
CA SER A 95 12.44 7.79 -2.64
C SER A 95 11.29 8.73 -2.30
N GLN A 96 11.62 9.92 -1.79
CA GLN A 96 10.61 10.94 -1.50
C GLN A 96 9.85 11.33 -2.78
N SER A 97 10.55 11.37 -3.91
CA SER A 97 9.95 11.65 -5.19
C SER A 97 8.92 10.60 -5.58
N ASP A 98 9.24 9.32 -5.37
CA ASP A 98 8.32 8.23 -5.68
C ASP A 98 7.11 8.25 -4.75
N GLU A 99 7.32 8.55 -3.47
CA GLU A 99 6.21 8.71 -2.52
C GLU A 99 5.25 9.78 -2.99
N SER A 100 5.78 10.94 -3.35
CA SER A 100 4.98 12.05 -3.84
C SER A 100 4.21 11.69 -5.09
N THR A 101 4.85 10.99 -6.02
CA THR A 101 4.24 10.54 -7.26
C THR A 101 3.05 9.62 -7.00
N LEU A 102 3.22 8.67 -6.09
CA LEU A 102 2.13 7.75 -5.74
C LEU A 102 0.96 8.48 -5.11
N TYR A 103 1.23 9.34 -4.15
CA TYR A 103 0.18 10.09 -3.48
C TYR A 103 -0.60 10.95 -4.48
N HIS A 104 0.14 11.62 -5.38
CA HIS A 104 -0.48 12.46 -6.39
C HIS A 104 -1.35 11.66 -7.35
N HIS A 105 -0.86 10.51 -7.81
CA HIS A 105 -1.61 9.68 -8.76
C HIS A 105 -2.97 9.26 -8.19
N PHE A 106 -3.01 8.88 -6.92
CA PHE A 106 -4.24 8.44 -6.27
C PHE A 106 -5.00 9.59 -5.61
N GLU A 107 -4.61 10.82 -5.93
CA GLU A 107 -5.27 12.02 -5.40
C GLU A 107 -5.27 12.10 -3.88
N LEU A 108 -4.18 11.63 -3.29
CA LEU A 108 -3.98 11.66 -1.85
C LEU A 108 -3.09 12.85 -1.49
N LYS A 109 -3.36 13.45 -0.35
CA LYS A 109 -2.56 14.57 0.13
C LYS A 109 -1.22 14.07 0.64
N TYR A 110 -0.13 14.50 0.02
CA TYR A 110 1.20 14.16 0.46
C TYR A 110 1.74 15.26 1.37
N ILE A 111 2.10 14.87 2.59
CA ILE A 111 2.73 15.77 3.56
C ILE A 111 4.20 15.36 3.63
N PRO A 112 5.14 16.25 3.29
CA PRO A 112 6.55 15.91 3.35
C PRO A 112 6.94 15.41 4.74
N PRO A 113 7.79 14.37 4.82
CA PRO A 113 8.16 13.80 6.10
C PRO A 113 9.08 14.72 6.88
N THR A 114 8.98 14.63 8.21
CA THR A 114 9.87 15.32 9.12
C THR A 114 10.95 14.39 9.65
N THR A 115 11.03 13.19 9.11
CA THR A 115 11.99 12.17 9.53
C THR A 115 13.41 12.51 9.05
N VAL A 116 14.39 11.99 9.75
CA VAL A 116 15.80 12.18 9.38
C VAL A 116 16.11 11.61 8.00
N SER A 117 15.47 10.48 7.68
CA SER A 117 15.67 9.84 6.37
C SER A 117 15.04 10.59 5.22
N GLY A 118 14.13 11.53 5.49
CA GLY A 118 13.37 12.22 4.45
C GLY A 118 12.32 11.36 3.79
N ARG A 119 12.01 10.19 4.37
CA ARG A 119 11.02 9.26 3.83
C ARG A 119 9.83 9.13 4.76
N ARG A 120 8.66 9.06 4.16
CA ARG A 120 7.42 8.89 4.91
C ARG A 120 6.98 7.43 4.99
N LEU A 121 7.34 6.62 4.01
CA LEU A 121 6.90 5.24 3.95
C LEU A 121 8.02 4.26 4.26
N ALA A 122 7.72 3.23 5.02
CA ALA A 122 8.64 2.16 5.33
C ALA A 122 7.95 0.82 5.08
N ARG A 123 8.68 -0.12 4.52
CA ARG A 123 8.17 -1.46 4.25
C ARG A 123 8.08 -2.27 5.54
N ARG A 124 7.00 -2.98 5.69
CA ARG A 124 6.77 -3.89 6.81
C ARG A 124 6.50 -5.30 6.35
#